data_a6a2cf6371d926b67f515a4de3b0952d
#
_entry.id   a6a2cf6371d926b67f515a4de3b0952d
#
_cell.length_a   1.000
_cell.length_b   1.000
_cell.length_c   1.000
_cell.angle_alpha   90.00
_cell.angle_beta   90.00
_cell.angle_gamma   90.00
#
_symmetry.space_group_name_H-M   'P 1'
#
loop_
_entity.id
_entity.type
_entity.pdbx_description
1 polymer ?
#
loop_
_entity_poly.entity_id
_entity_poly.type
_entity_poly.pdbx_seq_one_letter_code
_entity_poly.pdbx_strand_id
1 'polypeptide(L)'
;MKLMTTVDIPKGISIDYDDKIMLLGSCFTDNVGEQLRRRLFDVCINPFGTLYNPMSIARAIDILLNKDRYSADDLFESRGTWHSFDHHSRFSSADINRTLNGINESLITAKEALQRTNVMIVTFGTAYVYYTGDRVVANCHKLPQSNFRRILLRPDEICRCWQQTIATLRRHLPDLRIIFTVSPIRHLSDGLAGNSLSKSILRLAADNLSTAVEGCEYFPAYEILLDELRDYRFYASDMLHPSDQAVEYVYERFADTHMSEHTLHRSTECLKLWRMRNHRPMTDNADDIARLNTAIVELEKKLFQK
;
A
#
# COMPACT_ATOMS: atom_id res chain seq x y z
N MET A 1 21.83 28.19 -8.31
CA MET A 1 20.56 28.58 -7.68
C MET A 1 19.77 27.30 -7.41
N LYS A 2 19.42 26.99 -6.16
CA LYS A 2 18.55 25.86 -5.84
C LYS A 2 17.10 26.28 -6.16
N LEU A 3 16.44 25.59 -7.08
CA LEU A 3 15.05 25.87 -7.47
C LEU A 3 14.03 24.97 -6.76
N MET A 4 14.50 24.00 -5.94
CA MET A 4 13.67 23.04 -5.22
C MET A 4 14.23 22.83 -3.81
N THR A 5 13.36 22.68 -2.84
CA THR A 5 13.71 22.24 -1.49
C THR A 5 13.57 20.72 -1.44
N THR A 6 14.59 20.02 -0.98
CA THR A 6 14.55 18.55 -0.85
C THR A 6 14.27 18.17 0.60
N VAL A 7 13.42 17.17 0.79
CA VAL A 7 13.23 16.52 2.10
C VAL A 7 14.46 15.64 2.37
N ASP A 8 15.10 15.86 3.50
CA ASP A 8 16.20 15.01 3.92
C ASP A 8 15.66 13.70 4.49
N ILE A 9 16.12 12.58 3.93
CA ILE A 9 15.65 11.23 4.31
C ILE A 9 16.91 10.43 4.66
N PRO A 10 17.13 10.13 5.94
CA PRO A 10 18.23 9.27 6.34
C PRO A 10 18.06 7.86 5.75
N LYS A 11 19.15 7.20 5.38
CA LYS A 11 19.10 5.79 5.00
C LYS A 11 18.66 4.95 6.19
N GLY A 12 17.68 4.09 5.96
CA GLY A 12 17.07 3.28 7.01
C GLY A 12 17.02 1.78 6.65
N ILE A 13 15.87 1.17 6.75
CA ILE A 13 15.62 -0.23 6.40
C ILE A 13 16.04 -0.49 4.95
N SER A 14 16.98 -1.42 4.75
CA SER A 14 17.38 -1.84 3.40
C SER A 14 16.40 -2.86 2.85
N ILE A 15 16.06 -2.72 1.56
CA ILE A 15 15.21 -3.65 0.81
C ILE A 15 16.00 -4.21 -0.36
N ASP A 16 15.91 -5.52 -0.57
CA ASP A 16 16.47 -6.20 -1.73
C ASP A 16 15.53 -7.29 -2.31
N TYR A 17 16.03 -8.08 -3.26
CA TYR A 17 15.24 -9.09 -3.96
C TYR A 17 14.96 -10.37 -3.15
N ASP A 18 15.62 -10.56 -2.02
CA ASP A 18 15.35 -11.68 -1.12
C ASP A 18 14.20 -11.37 -0.16
N ASP A 19 13.86 -10.08 -0.02
CA ASP A 19 12.75 -9.62 0.82
C ASP A 19 11.38 -10.03 0.27
N LYS A 20 10.47 -10.32 1.19
CA LYS A 20 9.05 -10.59 0.97
C LYS A 20 8.26 -9.43 1.55
N ILE A 21 7.65 -8.64 0.68
CA ILE A 21 7.11 -7.35 1.04
C ILE A 21 5.59 -7.41 1.09
N MET A 22 4.99 -7.05 2.20
CA MET A 22 3.55 -6.83 2.29
C MET A 22 3.26 -5.33 2.37
N LEU A 23 2.36 -4.86 1.50
CA LEU A 23 1.94 -3.46 1.48
C LEU A 23 0.46 -3.36 1.87
N LEU A 24 0.17 -2.53 2.86
CA LEU A 24 -1.20 -2.29 3.37
C LEU A 24 -1.47 -0.79 3.49
N GLY A 25 -2.60 -0.33 2.99
CA GLY A 25 -3.00 1.06 3.18
C GLY A 25 -3.83 1.67 2.06
N SER A 26 -3.65 2.97 1.87
CA SER A 26 -4.39 3.78 0.91
C SER A 26 -4.08 3.43 -0.55
N CYS A 27 -4.79 4.05 -1.50
CA CYS A 27 -4.51 3.88 -2.93
C CYS A 27 -3.08 4.31 -3.34
N PHE A 28 -2.40 5.13 -2.54
CA PHE A 28 -0.97 5.39 -2.74
C PHE A 28 -0.11 4.13 -2.55
N THR A 29 -0.53 3.23 -1.66
CA THR A 29 0.09 1.91 -1.47
C THR A 29 0.03 1.07 -2.74
N ASP A 30 -1.09 1.11 -3.48
CA ASP A 30 -1.23 0.41 -4.76
C ASP A 30 -0.20 0.95 -5.77
N ASN A 31 0.01 2.27 -5.80
CA ASN A 31 0.98 2.89 -6.71
C ASN A 31 2.42 2.45 -6.42
N VAL A 32 2.85 2.52 -5.17
CA VAL A 32 4.21 2.08 -4.77
C VAL A 32 4.39 0.57 -4.97
N GLY A 33 3.38 -0.21 -4.58
CA GLY A 33 3.38 -1.66 -4.77
C GLY A 33 3.47 -2.07 -6.24
N GLU A 34 2.78 -1.36 -7.13
CA GLU A 34 2.85 -1.61 -8.56
C GLU A 34 4.23 -1.26 -9.14
N GLN A 35 4.88 -0.21 -8.66
CA GLN A 35 6.25 0.12 -9.03
C GLN A 35 7.23 -0.99 -8.64
N LEU A 36 7.08 -1.57 -7.44
CA LEU A 36 7.87 -2.71 -6.97
C LEU A 36 7.57 -3.98 -7.80
N ARG A 37 6.28 -4.28 -8.07
CA ARG A 37 5.87 -5.44 -8.88
C ARG A 37 6.42 -5.39 -10.29
N ARG A 38 6.37 -4.24 -10.95
CA ARG A 38 6.95 -4.05 -12.29
C ARG A 38 8.45 -4.28 -12.32
N ARG A 39 9.09 -4.11 -11.18
CA ARG A 39 10.53 -4.37 -10.98
C ARG A 39 10.81 -5.76 -10.42
N LEU A 40 9.79 -6.63 -10.42
CA LEU A 40 9.86 -8.04 -10.06
C LEU A 40 10.25 -8.32 -8.60
N PHE A 41 9.95 -7.41 -7.68
CA PHE A 41 9.98 -7.71 -6.25
C PHE A 41 8.82 -8.63 -5.87
N ASP A 42 9.03 -9.48 -4.87
CA ASP A 42 7.98 -10.34 -4.30
C ASP A 42 7.08 -9.52 -3.36
N VAL A 43 5.91 -9.13 -3.86
CA VAL A 43 5.02 -8.19 -3.17
C VAL A 43 3.59 -8.72 -3.05
N CYS A 44 3.00 -8.60 -1.86
CA CYS A 44 1.57 -8.72 -1.60
C CYS A 44 0.98 -7.33 -1.35
N ILE A 45 0.07 -6.88 -2.23
CA ILE A 45 -0.41 -5.50 -2.23
C ILE A 45 -1.90 -5.46 -1.90
N ASN A 46 -2.26 -4.77 -0.81
CA ASN A 46 -3.64 -4.48 -0.41
C ASN A 46 -4.60 -5.67 -0.58
N PRO A 47 -4.39 -6.81 0.09
CA PRO A 47 -5.22 -8.00 -0.09
C PRO A 47 -6.69 -7.81 0.29
N PHE A 48 -7.01 -6.84 1.16
CA PHE A 48 -8.38 -6.42 1.47
C PHE A 48 -8.89 -5.31 0.54
N GLY A 49 -8.07 -4.90 -0.44
CA GLY A 49 -8.22 -3.65 -1.15
C GLY A 49 -7.74 -2.46 -0.32
N THR A 50 -8.02 -1.27 -0.82
CA THR A 50 -7.56 -0.03 -0.20
C THR A 50 -8.15 0.16 1.20
N LEU A 51 -7.29 0.38 2.19
CA LEU A 51 -7.63 0.67 3.58
C LEU A 51 -7.09 2.05 3.95
N TYR A 52 -7.93 2.94 4.46
CA TYR A 52 -7.54 4.34 4.60
C TYR A 52 -7.09 4.72 6.01
N ASN A 53 -7.59 4.06 7.05
CA ASN A 53 -7.30 4.47 8.42
C ASN A 53 -6.48 3.43 9.19
N PRO A 54 -5.70 3.85 10.19
CA PRO A 54 -4.84 2.96 10.96
C PRO A 54 -5.55 1.78 11.61
N MET A 55 -6.80 1.96 12.08
CA MET A 55 -7.55 0.91 12.76
C MET A 55 -8.04 -0.17 11.80
N SER A 56 -8.45 0.22 10.58
CA SER A 56 -8.85 -0.76 9.55
C SER A 56 -7.66 -1.59 9.07
N ILE A 57 -6.47 -0.99 8.99
CA ILE A 57 -5.25 -1.71 8.60
C ILE A 57 -4.85 -2.68 9.72
N ALA A 58 -4.86 -2.24 10.99
CA ALA A 58 -4.58 -3.09 12.13
C ALA A 58 -5.58 -4.27 12.24
N ARG A 59 -6.88 -4.00 11.97
CA ARG A 59 -7.90 -5.04 11.90
C ARG A 59 -7.67 -6.03 10.76
N ALA A 60 -7.23 -5.58 9.60
CA ALA A 60 -6.90 -6.47 8.49
C ALA A 60 -5.74 -7.41 8.86
N ILE A 61 -4.74 -6.92 9.58
CA ILE A 61 -3.63 -7.73 10.11
C ILE A 61 -4.16 -8.76 11.13
N ASP A 62 -5.03 -8.35 12.04
CA ASP A 62 -5.65 -9.26 13.01
C ASP A 62 -6.45 -10.38 12.30
N ILE A 63 -7.20 -10.03 11.25
CA ILE A 63 -7.92 -11.01 10.43
C ILE A 63 -6.94 -11.98 9.74
N LEU A 64 -5.83 -11.49 9.18
CA LEU A 64 -4.81 -12.36 8.58
C LEU A 64 -4.21 -13.35 9.58
N LEU A 65 -4.07 -12.94 10.83
CA LEU A 65 -3.51 -13.80 11.88
C LEU A 65 -4.54 -14.80 12.43
N ASN A 66 -5.80 -14.39 12.62
CA ASN A 66 -6.73 -15.09 13.49
C ASN A 66 -8.01 -15.63 12.80
N LYS A 67 -8.39 -15.12 11.61
CA LYS A 67 -9.63 -15.55 10.95
C LYS A 67 -9.36 -16.64 9.91
N ASP A 68 -9.97 -17.80 10.06
CA ASP A 68 -9.76 -18.91 9.12
C ASP A 68 -10.47 -18.68 7.79
N ARG A 69 -11.73 -18.23 7.83
CA ARG A 69 -12.55 -18.06 6.63
C ARG A 69 -13.67 -17.04 6.88
N TYR A 70 -14.12 -16.38 5.83
CA TYR A 70 -15.38 -15.63 5.80
C TYR A 70 -16.54 -16.54 5.45
N SER A 71 -17.70 -16.29 6.08
CA SER A 71 -18.98 -16.93 5.82
C SER A 71 -19.99 -15.92 5.27
N ALA A 72 -21.19 -16.39 4.90
CA ALA A 72 -22.28 -15.54 4.48
C ALA A 72 -22.68 -14.51 5.56
N ASP A 73 -22.55 -14.87 6.84
CA ASP A 73 -22.88 -13.99 7.98
C ASP A 73 -21.90 -12.81 8.14
N ASP A 74 -20.74 -12.88 7.51
CA ASP A 74 -19.78 -11.76 7.46
C ASP A 74 -20.13 -10.71 6.40
N LEU A 75 -21.10 -11.02 5.53
CA LEU A 75 -21.54 -10.18 4.43
C LEU A 75 -22.87 -9.50 4.74
N PHE A 76 -23.14 -8.42 4.02
CA PHE A 76 -24.44 -7.77 4.00
C PHE A 76 -24.81 -7.38 2.57
N GLU A 77 -26.11 -7.34 2.30
CA GLU A 77 -26.62 -6.93 1.00
C GLU A 77 -27.07 -5.47 1.05
N SER A 78 -26.72 -4.71 0.03
CA SER A 78 -27.23 -3.36 -0.17
C SER A 78 -27.37 -3.07 -1.67
N ARG A 79 -28.57 -2.64 -2.07
CA ARG A 79 -28.90 -2.25 -3.45
C ARG A 79 -28.57 -3.35 -4.47
N GLY A 80 -28.88 -4.60 -4.15
CA GLY A 80 -28.64 -5.76 -5.03
C GLY A 80 -27.19 -6.18 -5.12
N THR A 81 -26.33 -5.74 -4.20
CA THR A 81 -24.90 -6.07 -4.18
C THR A 81 -24.48 -6.52 -2.78
N TRP A 82 -23.70 -7.59 -2.71
CA TRP A 82 -23.14 -8.14 -1.48
C TRP A 82 -21.80 -7.49 -1.16
N HIS A 83 -21.59 -7.15 0.10
CA HIS A 83 -20.44 -6.40 0.61
C HIS A 83 -19.90 -7.00 1.91
N SER A 84 -18.63 -6.70 2.20
CA SER A 84 -18.00 -6.93 3.50
C SER A 84 -17.49 -5.60 4.07
N PHE A 85 -17.72 -5.34 5.35
CA PHE A 85 -17.18 -4.15 6.02
C PHE A 85 -15.66 -4.13 6.17
N ASP A 86 -15.01 -5.28 5.98
CA ASP A 86 -13.56 -5.40 6.08
C ASP A 86 -12.84 -5.18 4.73
N HIS A 87 -13.58 -5.12 3.60
CA HIS A 87 -13.01 -5.11 2.25
C HIS A 87 -13.41 -3.87 1.43
N HIS A 88 -12.53 -3.51 0.51
CA HIS A 88 -12.84 -2.51 -0.52
C HIS A 88 -13.93 -3.01 -1.47
N SER A 89 -14.70 -2.08 -2.05
CA SER A 89 -15.82 -2.39 -2.94
C SER A 89 -15.46 -3.18 -4.21
N ARG A 90 -14.18 -3.30 -4.55
CA ARG A 90 -13.72 -4.15 -5.65
C ARG A 90 -14.05 -5.65 -5.46
N PHE A 91 -14.29 -6.06 -4.23
CA PHE A 91 -14.70 -7.43 -3.88
C PHE A 91 -16.22 -7.63 -3.92
N SER A 92 -17.00 -6.55 -4.06
CA SER A 92 -18.45 -6.61 -4.04
C SER A 92 -19.03 -7.12 -5.36
N SER A 93 -20.08 -7.93 -5.28
CA SER A 93 -20.78 -8.51 -6.44
C SER A 93 -22.28 -8.67 -6.16
N ALA A 94 -23.11 -8.73 -7.19
CA ALA A 94 -24.51 -9.11 -7.08
C ALA A 94 -24.68 -10.58 -6.66
N ASP A 95 -23.67 -11.43 -6.88
CA ASP A 95 -23.64 -12.82 -6.45
C ASP A 95 -22.86 -12.97 -5.14
N ILE A 96 -23.53 -13.45 -4.10
CA ILE A 96 -22.96 -13.69 -2.78
C ILE A 96 -21.77 -14.68 -2.83
N ASN A 97 -21.88 -15.74 -3.63
CA ASN A 97 -20.83 -16.74 -3.75
C ASN A 97 -19.59 -16.15 -4.41
N ARG A 98 -19.76 -15.30 -5.44
CA ARG A 98 -18.66 -14.60 -6.08
C ARG A 98 -17.95 -13.65 -5.11
N THR A 99 -18.70 -12.91 -4.30
CA THR A 99 -18.13 -12.05 -3.25
C THR A 99 -17.36 -12.89 -2.23
N LEU A 100 -17.99 -13.94 -1.72
CA LEU A 100 -17.44 -14.82 -0.69
C LEU A 100 -16.17 -15.56 -1.17
N ASN A 101 -16.20 -16.09 -2.38
CA ASN A 101 -15.04 -16.76 -2.97
C ASN A 101 -13.88 -15.78 -3.17
N GLY A 102 -14.13 -14.58 -3.73
CA GLY A 102 -13.09 -13.60 -3.97
C GLY A 102 -12.40 -13.12 -2.69
N ILE A 103 -13.16 -12.87 -1.60
CA ILE A 103 -12.55 -12.46 -0.33
C ILE A 103 -11.80 -13.63 0.35
N ASN A 104 -12.29 -14.87 0.24
CA ASN A 104 -11.61 -16.03 0.83
C ASN A 104 -10.34 -16.41 0.07
N GLU A 105 -10.34 -16.38 -1.26
CA GLU A 105 -9.14 -16.57 -2.07
C GLU A 105 -8.07 -15.54 -1.75
N SER A 106 -8.49 -14.27 -1.62
CA SER A 106 -7.57 -13.20 -1.22
C SER A 106 -7.03 -13.40 0.20
N LEU A 107 -7.88 -13.84 1.14
CA LEU A 107 -7.47 -14.14 2.52
C LEU A 107 -6.42 -15.25 2.56
N ILE A 108 -6.64 -16.36 1.85
CA ILE A 108 -5.70 -17.49 1.80
C ILE A 108 -4.34 -17.03 1.26
N THR A 109 -4.34 -16.40 0.08
CA THR A 109 -3.13 -15.91 -0.56
C THR A 109 -2.38 -14.90 0.33
N ALA A 110 -3.11 -14.02 1.01
CA ALA A 110 -2.52 -13.03 1.88
C ALA A 110 -1.95 -13.63 3.18
N LYS A 111 -2.57 -14.68 3.73
CA LYS A 111 -2.03 -15.41 4.90
C LYS A 111 -0.71 -16.11 4.53
N GLU A 112 -0.65 -16.76 3.38
CA GLU A 112 0.59 -17.38 2.86
C GLU A 112 1.69 -16.34 2.63
N ALA A 113 1.33 -15.17 2.09
CA ALA A 113 2.26 -14.07 1.91
C ALA A 113 2.75 -13.52 3.26
N LEU A 114 1.85 -13.33 4.24
CA LEU A 114 2.20 -12.82 5.57
C LEU A 114 3.21 -13.73 6.28
N GLN A 115 3.04 -15.05 6.20
CA GLN A 115 3.95 -16.02 6.82
C GLN A 115 5.41 -15.88 6.35
N ARG A 116 5.63 -15.35 5.17
CA ARG A 116 6.95 -15.16 4.57
C ARG A 116 7.43 -13.70 4.63
N THR A 117 6.56 -12.77 5.04
CA THR A 117 6.82 -11.33 5.03
C THR A 117 7.92 -10.97 6.03
N ASN A 118 8.95 -10.27 5.58
CA ASN A 118 10.00 -9.70 6.41
C ASN A 118 10.09 -8.17 6.32
N VAL A 119 9.38 -7.57 5.35
CA VAL A 119 9.20 -6.11 5.24
C VAL A 119 7.72 -5.80 5.08
N MET A 120 7.21 -4.90 5.89
CA MET A 120 5.84 -4.40 5.75
C MET A 120 5.86 -2.89 5.49
N ILE A 121 5.15 -2.44 4.46
CA ILE A 121 4.97 -1.02 4.15
C ILE A 121 3.54 -0.64 4.47
N VAL A 122 3.36 0.31 5.39
CA VAL A 122 2.05 0.72 5.89
C VAL A 122 1.78 2.17 5.57
N THR A 123 0.76 2.45 4.76
CA THR A 123 0.40 3.81 4.35
C THR A 123 -0.89 4.27 5.02
N PHE A 124 -0.78 5.17 5.98
CA PHE A 124 -1.94 5.80 6.61
C PHE A 124 -2.54 6.87 5.70
N GLY A 125 -3.84 6.77 5.41
CA GLY A 125 -4.57 7.68 4.54
C GLY A 125 -5.28 8.79 5.30
N THR A 126 -6.09 8.43 6.29
CA THR A 126 -6.88 9.36 7.11
C THR A 126 -6.92 8.92 8.57
N ALA A 127 -7.01 9.89 9.49
CA ALA A 127 -7.22 9.63 10.91
C ALA A 127 -8.73 9.48 11.27
N TYR A 128 -9.62 9.66 10.30
CA TYR A 128 -11.03 9.39 10.52
C TYR A 128 -11.33 7.90 10.38
N VAL A 129 -12.00 7.35 11.39
CA VAL A 129 -12.41 5.93 11.43
C VAL A 129 -13.93 5.84 11.57
N TYR A 130 -14.51 4.82 10.97
CA TYR A 130 -15.93 4.52 11.05
C TYR A 130 -16.16 3.23 11.84
N TYR A 131 -17.22 3.23 12.66
CA TYR A 131 -17.64 2.09 13.43
C TYR A 131 -19.12 1.78 13.17
N THR A 132 -19.46 0.49 13.12
CA THR A 132 -20.82 -0.01 13.26
C THR A 132 -20.87 -0.83 14.55
N GLY A 133 -21.64 -0.37 15.57
CA GLY A 133 -21.42 -0.85 16.93
C GLY A 133 -19.98 -0.61 17.37
N ASP A 134 -19.32 -1.66 17.82
CA ASP A 134 -17.89 -1.63 18.22
C ASP A 134 -16.93 -2.12 17.11
N ARG A 135 -17.47 -2.52 15.96
CA ARG A 135 -16.68 -3.01 14.84
C ARG A 135 -16.14 -1.86 14.02
N VAL A 136 -14.83 -1.84 13.79
CA VAL A 136 -14.18 -0.97 12.80
C VAL A 136 -14.66 -1.33 11.40
N VAL A 137 -14.97 -0.31 10.60
CA VAL A 137 -15.42 -0.43 9.21
C VAL A 137 -14.34 0.10 8.28
N ALA A 138 -13.86 -0.75 7.39
CA ALA A 138 -12.89 -0.35 6.37
C ALA A 138 -13.55 0.40 5.21
N ASN A 139 -14.77 0.01 4.83
CA ASN A 139 -15.53 0.65 3.76
C ASN A 139 -17.02 0.70 4.12
N CYS A 140 -17.62 1.89 4.06
CA CYS A 140 -19.03 2.11 4.32
C CYS A 140 -19.96 1.72 3.15
N HIS A 141 -19.42 1.36 1.99
CA HIS A 141 -20.17 0.92 0.80
C HIS A 141 -21.33 1.84 0.39
N LYS A 142 -21.15 3.15 0.58
CA LYS A 142 -22.17 4.19 0.31
C LYS A 142 -23.48 4.02 1.11
N LEU A 143 -23.45 3.28 2.21
CA LEU A 143 -24.54 3.25 3.16
C LEU A 143 -24.74 4.63 3.81
N PRO A 144 -25.95 4.95 4.33
CA PRO A 144 -26.22 6.20 5.04
C PRO A 144 -25.23 6.42 6.18
N GLN A 145 -24.76 7.64 6.34
CA GLN A 145 -23.81 7.98 7.42
C GLN A 145 -24.38 7.71 8.83
N SER A 146 -25.70 7.77 8.98
CA SER A 146 -26.40 7.43 10.23
C SER A 146 -26.15 6.01 10.72
N ASN A 147 -25.70 5.11 9.85
CA ASN A 147 -25.38 3.72 10.23
C ASN A 147 -24.02 3.60 10.93
N PHE A 148 -23.25 4.69 10.99
CA PHE A 148 -21.89 4.66 11.47
C PHE A 148 -21.64 5.75 12.52
N ARG A 149 -20.84 5.40 13.51
CA ARG A 149 -20.18 6.37 14.38
C ARG A 149 -18.84 6.72 13.77
N ARG A 150 -18.62 8.00 13.44
CA ARG A 150 -17.38 8.50 12.86
C ARG A 150 -16.56 9.22 13.91
N ILE A 151 -15.29 8.89 14.02
CA ILE A 151 -14.37 9.44 15.03
C ILE A 151 -13.10 9.94 14.33
N LEU A 152 -12.59 11.09 14.78
CA LEU A 152 -11.23 11.52 14.50
C LEU A 152 -10.33 10.95 15.60
N LEU A 153 -9.42 10.04 15.20
CA LEU A 153 -8.47 9.40 16.10
C LEU A 153 -7.47 10.42 16.66
N ARG A 154 -6.96 10.14 17.85
CA ARG A 154 -5.83 10.85 18.43
C ARG A 154 -4.52 10.07 18.16
N PRO A 155 -3.36 10.77 18.14
CA PRO A 155 -2.08 10.09 17.90
C PRO A 155 -1.80 8.97 18.91
N ASP A 156 -2.15 9.16 20.20
CA ASP A 156 -1.96 8.17 21.26
C ASP A 156 -2.82 6.91 21.08
N GLU A 157 -4.02 7.04 20.54
CA GLU A 157 -4.90 5.90 20.23
C GLU A 157 -4.31 5.06 19.08
N ILE A 158 -3.80 5.74 18.05
CA ILE A 158 -3.13 5.07 16.92
C ILE A 158 -1.87 4.36 17.41
N CYS A 159 -1.02 5.04 18.18
CA CYS A 159 0.23 4.46 18.70
C CYS A 159 -0.05 3.22 19.56
N ARG A 160 -1.02 3.29 20.47
CA ARG A 160 -1.39 2.16 21.36
C ARG A 160 -1.87 0.96 20.55
N CYS A 161 -2.75 1.17 19.57
CA CYS A 161 -3.23 0.12 18.69
C CYS A 161 -2.08 -0.52 17.90
N TRP A 162 -1.22 0.30 17.30
CA TRP A 162 -0.13 -0.20 16.45
C TRP A 162 1.01 -0.85 17.24
N GLN A 163 1.34 -0.38 18.44
CA GLN A 163 2.29 -1.08 19.33
C GLN A 163 1.81 -2.49 19.66
N GLN A 164 0.52 -2.67 19.96
CA GLN A 164 -0.07 -3.99 20.17
C GLN A 164 -0.05 -4.85 18.89
N THR A 165 -0.40 -4.27 17.75
CA THR A 165 -0.38 -4.95 16.45
C THR A 165 1.02 -5.42 16.11
N ILE A 166 2.04 -4.57 16.26
CA ILE A 166 3.44 -4.91 16.01
C ILE A 166 3.92 -5.99 16.96
N ALA A 167 3.61 -5.88 18.26
CA ALA A 167 3.96 -6.90 19.24
C ALA A 167 3.34 -8.28 18.91
N THR A 168 2.11 -8.27 18.38
CA THR A 168 1.45 -9.51 17.92
C THR A 168 2.10 -10.05 16.64
N LEU A 169 2.36 -9.21 15.66
CA LEU A 169 3.07 -9.60 14.42
C LEU A 169 4.43 -10.22 14.72
N ARG A 170 5.22 -9.63 15.60
CA ARG A 170 6.59 -10.09 15.92
C ARG A 170 6.63 -11.40 16.70
N ARG A 171 5.54 -11.84 17.31
CA ARG A 171 5.45 -13.20 17.83
C ARG A 171 5.47 -14.27 16.74
N HIS A 172 5.01 -13.91 15.53
CA HIS A 172 4.99 -14.79 14.35
C HIS A 172 6.14 -14.50 13.38
N LEU A 173 6.59 -13.26 13.33
CA LEU A 173 7.59 -12.70 12.42
C LEU A 173 8.60 -11.87 13.22
N PRO A 174 9.54 -12.49 13.94
CA PRO A 174 10.43 -11.79 14.90
C PRO A 174 11.27 -10.68 14.25
N ASP A 175 11.74 -10.90 13.02
CA ASP A 175 12.61 -9.99 12.29
C ASP A 175 11.86 -9.01 11.39
N LEU A 176 10.53 -8.88 11.56
CA LEU A 176 9.71 -8.00 10.74
C LEU A 176 10.13 -6.54 10.88
N ARG A 177 10.47 -5.92 9.75
CA ARG A 177 10.77 -4.50 9.59
C ARG A 177 9.55 -3.78 9.03
N ILE A 178 9.24 -2.59 9.53
CA ILE A 178 8.03 -1.86 9.14
C ILE A 178 8.38 -0.44 8.71
N ILE A 179 7.97 -0.07 7.51
CA ILE A 179 8.07 1.29 6.98
C ILE A 179 6.67 1.91 7.03
N PHE A 180 6.51 2.91 7.90
CA PHE A 180 5.31 3.74 7.92
C PHE A 180 5.43 4.89 6.95
N THR A 181 4.32 5.26 6.34
CA THR A 181 4.22 6.48 5.54
C THR A 181 2.82 7.08 5.65
N VAL A 182 2.70 8.37 5.42
CA VAL A 182 1.42 9.06 5.31
C VAL A 182 1.13 9.33 3.85
N SER A 183 -0.06 8.92 3.41
CA SER A 183 -0.51 9.09 2.03
C SER A 183 -0.52 10.56 1.63
N PRO A 184 0.08 10.93 0.49
CA PRO A 184 0.02 12.28 -0.04
C PRO A 184 -1.36 12.68 -0.59
N ILE A 185 -2.25 11.70 -0.80
CA ILE A 185 -3.59 11.93 -1.36
C ILE A 185 -4.46 12.71 -0.36
N ARG A 186 -5.20 13.69 -0.86
CA ARG A 186 -6.08 14.53 -0.05
C ARG A 186 -7.51 13.99 0.00
N HIS A 187 -8.12 14.05 1.18
CA HIS A 187 -9.51 13.65 1.39
C HIS A 187 -10.39 14.91 1.54
N LEU A 188 -11.20 15.21 0.51
CA LEU A 188 -12.04 16.42 0.51
C LEU A 188 -13.33 16.30 1.31
N SER A 189 -13.76 15.10 1.68
CA SER A 189 -15.00 14.93 2.49
C SER A 189 -14.98 15.71 3.79
N ASP A 190 -13.80 16.04 4.31
CA ASP A 190 -13.59 16.79 5.55
C ASP A 190 -13.16 18.24 5.31
N GLY A 191 -13.15 18.66 4.05
CA GLY A 191 -12.51 19.91 3.64
C GLY A 191 -10.99 19.88 3.81
N LEU A 192 -10.31 20.88 3.26
CA LEU A 192 -8.84 20.95 3.31
C LEU A 192 -8.30 21.10 4.72
N ALA A 193 -8.99 21.85 5.59
CA ALA A 193 -8.60 22.02 7.00
C ALA A 193 -8.73 20.70 7.77
N GLY A 194 -9.84 19.95 7.60
CA GLY A 194 -10.03 18.65 8.22
C GLY A 194 -9.02 17.61 7.71
N ASN A 195 -8.72 17.63 6.41
CA ASN A 195 -7.66 16.81 5.85
C ASN A 195 -6.29 17.14 6.48
N SER A 196 -5.94 18.42 6.61
CA SER A 196 -4.67 18.86 7.21
C SER A 196 -4.55 18.37 8.66
N LEU A 197 -5.60 18.55 9.47
CA LEU A 197 -5.65 18.03 10.84
C LEU A 197 -5.47 16.51 10.88
N SER A 198 -6.18 15.78 10.04
CA SER A 198 -6.07 14.33 9.92
C SER A 198 -4.64 13.90 9.58
N LYS A 199 -4.00 14.54 8.59
CA LYS A 199 -2.61 14.24 8.19
C LYS A 199 -1.61 14.55 9.30
N SER A 200 -1.80 15.64 10.05
CA SER A 200 -0.95 16.00 11.20
C SER A 200 -1.03 14.93 12.30
N ILE A 201 -2.22 14.42 12.60
CA ILE A 201 -2.42 13.32 13.55
C ILE A 201 -1.67 12.06 13.10
N LEU A 202 -1.83 11.68 11.83
CA LEU A 202 -1.16 10.51 11.27
C LEU A 202 0.36 10.67 11.26
N ARG A 203 0.85 11.86 10.94
CA ARG A 203 2.29 12.16 10.93
C ARG A 203 2.90 12.04 12.34
N LEU A 204 2.23 12.61 13.35
CA LEU A 204 2.65 12.48 14.75
C LEU A 204 2.64 11.00 15.21
N ALA A 205 1.60 10.25 14.84
CA ALA A 205 1.54 8.84 15.19
C ALA A 205 2.64 8.02 14.51
N ALA A 206 2.90 8.26 13.22
CA ALA A 206 3.96 7.57 12.49
C ALA A 206 5.35 7.89 13.04
N ASP A 207 5.59 9.14 13.44
CA ASP A 207 6.84 9.58 14.10
C ASP A 207 7.05 8.86 15.44
N ASN A 208 6.04 8.87 16.27
CA ASN A 208 6.08 8.19 17.57
C ASN A 208 6.32 6.67 17.43
N LEU A 209 5.71 6.02 16.43
CA LEU A 209 5.89 4.59 16.18
C LEU A 209 7.31 4.29 15.69
N SER A 210 7.82 5.07 14.73
CA SER A 210 9.16 4.88 14.18
C SER A 210 10.27 5.20 15.19
N THR A 211 10.02 6.08 16.15
CA THR A 211 10.99 6.43 17.19
C THR A 211 10.96 5.45 18.37
N ALA A 212 9.75 5.00 18.76
CA ALA A 212 9.58 4.19 19.97
C ALA A 212 9.72 2.68 19.73
N VAL A 213 9.62 2.20 18.48
CA VAL A 213 9.61 0.77 18.17
C VAL A 213 10.78 0.44 17.24
N GLU A 214 11.74 -0.34 17.75
CA GLU A 214 12.88 -0.81 16.96
C GLU A 214 12.43 -1.50 15.66
N GLY A 215 13.19 -1.35 14.56
CA GLY A 215 12.85 -1.92 13.25
C GLY A 215 11.62 -1.29 12.60
N CYS A 216 11.17 -0.15 13.10
CA CYS A 216 10.17 0.70 12.48
C CYS A 216 10.79 2.01 12.02
N GLU A 217 10.37 2.53 10.87
CA GLU A 217 10.81 3.82 10.36
C GLU A 217 9.69 4.56 9.63
N TYR A 218 9.91 5.84 9.36
CA TYR A 218 8.99 6.69 8.61
C TYR A 218 9.59 7.10 7.26
N PHE A 219 8.89 6.82 6.17
CA PHE A 219 9.19 7.35 4.85
C PHE A 219 8.29 8.54 4.53
N PRO A 220 8.83 9.75 4.23
CA PRO A 220 8.06 10.99 4.15
C PRO A 220 7.39 11.22 2.77
N ALA A 221 6.57 10.28 2.29
CA ALA A 221 5.88 10.41 1.01
C ALA A 221 4.93 11.63 0.96
N TYR A 222 4.32 11.97 2.10
CA TYR A 222 3.45 13.13 2.22
C TYR A 222 4.23 14.42 2.04
N GLU A 223 5.36 14.56 2.71
CA GLU A 223 6.22 15.74 2.65
C GLU A 223 6.89 15.89 1.28
N ILE A 224 7.29 14.78 0.65
CA ILE A 224 7.85 14.83 -0.72
C ILE A 224 6.85 15.48 -1.69
N LEU A 225 5.59 15.07 -1.67
CA LEU A 225 4.60 15.67 -2.57
C LEU A 225 4.31 17.14 -2.22
N LEU A 226 4.23 17.49 -0.92
CA LEU A 226 3.84 18.81 -0.48
C LEU A 226 4.97 19.84 -0.51
N ASP A 227 6.20 19.42 -0.25
CA ASP A 227 7.34 20.31 -0.06
C ASP A 227 8.36 20.26 -1.20
N GLU A 228 8.68 19.08 -1.74
CA GLU A 228 9.55 18.98 -2.91
C GLU A 228 8.80 19.30 -4.21
N LEU A 229 7.63 18.68 -4.42
CA LEU A 229 6.87 18.77 -5.65
C LEU A 229 5.86 19.93 -5.68
N ARG A 230 5.63 20.62 -4.69
CA ARG A 230 4.94 21.90 -4.38
C ARG A 230 4.18 22.63 -5.52
N ASP A 231 3.71 21.92 -6.56
CA ASP A 231 3.08 22.48 -7.74
C ASP A 231 1.90 21.62 -8.18
N TYR A 232 0.82 22.25 -8.66
CA TYR A 232 -0.39 21.54 -9.11
C TYR A 232 -0.17 20.62 -10.31
N ARG A 233 0.87 20.81 -11.12
CA ARG A 233 1.24 19.90 -12.23
C ARG A 233 1.57 18.48 -11.77
N PHE A 234 1.90 18.30 -10.49
CA PHE A 234 2.19 17.00 -9.87
C PHE A 234 0.93 16.30 -9.35
N TYR A 235 -0.24 16.89 -9.57
CA TYR A 235 -1.53 16.28 -9.27
C TYR A 235 -2.20 15.80 -10.56
N ALA A 236 -3.03 14.76 -10.44
CA ALA A 236 -3.92 14.31 -11.50
C ALA A 236 -5.02 15.35 -11.76
N SER A 237 -5.86 15.14 -12.77
CA SER A 237 -6.93 16.07 -13.16
C SER A 237 -7.95 16.38 -12.05
N ASP A 238 -8.07 15.51 -11.06
CA ASP A 238 -8.93 15.72 -9.89
C ASP A 238 -8.32 16.62 -8.80
N MET A 239 -7.06 17.02 -8.96
CA MET A 239 -6.29 17.84 -8.00
C MET A 239 -6.13 17.25 -6.60
N LEU A 240 -6.31 15.93 -6.47
CA LEU A 240 -6.27 15.19 -5.21
C LEU A 240 -5.25 14.07 -5.22
N HIS A 241 -5.25 13.29 -6.29
CA HIS A 241 -4.30 12.21 -6.49
C HIS A 241 -3.00 12.76 -7.10
N PRO A 242 -1.84 12.21 -6.73
CA PRO A 242 -0.61 12.53 -7.42
C PRO A 242 -0.68 12.07 -8.88
N SER A 243 -0.06 12.84 -9.78
CA SER A 243 0.13 12.42 -11.18
C SER A 243 1.07 11.22 -11.26
N ASP A 244 1.07 10.52 -12.41
CA ASP A 244 2.00 9.39 -12.64
C ASP A 244 3.46 9.83 -12.46
N GLN A 245 3.81 11.04 -12.91
CA GLN A 245 5.15 11.60 -12.73
C GLN A 245 5.49 11.80 -11.25
N ALA A 246 4.54 12.26 -10.44
CA ALA A 246 4.75 12.42 -9.00
C ALA A 246 4.87 11.06 -8.29
N VAL A 247 4.09 10.07 -8.71
CA VAL A 247 4.20 8.70 -8.20
C VAL A 247 5.58 8.12 -8.50
N GLU A 248 6.07 8.28 -9.72
CA GLU A 248 7.41 7.82 -10.13
C GLU A 248 8.50 8.51 -9.30
N TYR A 249 8.43 9.83 -9.16
CA TYR A 249 9.37 10.59 -8.34
C TYR A 249 9.41 10.14 -6.86
N VAL A 250 8.24 9.98 -6.24
CA VAL A 250 8.17 9.51 -4.84
C VAL A 250 8.73 8.08 -4.73
N TYR A 251 8.49 7.23 -5.73
CA TYR A 251 9.08 5.90 -5.78
C TYR A 251 10.61 5.96 -5.95
N GLU A 252 11.15 6.83 -6.78
CA GLU A 252 12.61 7.02 -6.93
C GLU A 252 13.23 7.43 -5.59
N ARG A 253 12.63 8.39 -4.88
CA ARG A 253 13.07 8.80 -3.54
C ARG A 253 13.01 7.64 -2.55
N PHE A 254 11.97 6.80 -2.62
CA PHE A 254 11.86 5.60 -1.81
C PHE A 254 12.97 4.60 -2.14
N ALA A 255 13.22 4.33 -3.41
CA ALA A 255 14.24 3.40 -3.87
C ALA A 255 15.66 3.87 -3.48
N ASP A 256 15.97 5.15 -3.66
CA ASP A 256 17.26 5.74 -3.28
C ASP A 256 17.52 5.65 -1.75
N THR A 257 16.44 5.67 -0.96
CA THR A 257 16.54 5.57 0.51
C THR A 257 16.75 4.13 0.96
N HIS A 258 15.99 3.19 0.39
CA HIS A 258 15.85 1.83 0.90
C HIS A 258 16.63 0.76 0.09
N MET A 259 17.19 1.11 -1.05
CA MET A 259 17.89 0.13 -1.89
C MET A 259 19.37 0.47 -2.03
N SER A 260 20.20 -0.58 -2.09
CA SER A 260 21.61 -0.45 -2.45
C SER A 260 21.78 -0.11 -3.94
N GLU A 261 22.94 0.41 -4.34
CA GLU A 261 23.26 0.65 -5.76
C GLU A 261 23.10 -0.63 -6.61
N HIS A 262 23.49 -1.77 -6.05
CA HIS A 262 23.33 -3.07 -6.71
C HIS A 262 21.83 -3.39 -6.93
N THR A 263 21.00 -3.20 -5.91
CA THR A 263 19.55 -3.44 -5.99
C THR A 263 18.88 -2.48 -6.96
N LEU A 264 19.28 -1.19 -6.96
CA LEU A 264 18.80 -0.18 -7.91
C LEU A 264 19.12 -0.55 -9.35
N HIS A 265 20.36 -0.96 -9.62
CA HIS A 265 20.76 -1.40 -10.96
C HIS A 265 19.93 -2.61 -11.41
N ARG A 266 19.81 -3.65 -10.58
CA ARG A 266 18.98 -4.83 -10.87
C ARG A 266 17.52 -4.45 -11.09
N SER A 267 16.97 -3.53 -10.29
CA SER A 267 15.61 -3.01 -10.40
C SER A 267 15.34 -2.35 -11.76
N THR A 268 16.31 -1.61 -12.28
CA THR A 268 16.22 -0.99 -13.61
C THR A 268 16.18 -2.04 -14.73
N GLU A 269 17.02 -3.06 -14.65
CA GLU A 269 17.04 -4.16 -15.62
C GLU A 269 15.75 -5.01 -15.53
N CYS A 270 15.23 -5.26 -14.32
CA CYS A 270 13.95 -5.95 -14.13
C CYS A 270 12.77 -5.14 -14.69
N LEU A 271 12.74 -3.82 -14.53
CA LEU A 271 11.74 -2.96 -15.15
C LEU A 271 11.80 -3.02 -16.68
N LYS A 272 13.02 -3.05 -17.25
CA LYS A 272 13.21 -3.22 -18.68
C LYS A 272 12.63 -4.56 -19.15
N LEU A 273 12.93 -5.65 -18.44
CA LEU A 273 12.39 -6.98 -18.73
C LEU A 273 10.85 -6.97 -18.66
N TRP A 274 10.28 -6.37 -17.61
CA TRP A 274 8.83 -6.25 -17.47
C TRP A 274 8.21 -5.46 -18.65
N ARG A 275 8.81 -4.36 -19.06
CA ARG A 275 8.36 -3.56 -20.23
C ARG A 275 8.42 -4.38 -21.52
N MET A 276 9.50 -5.14 -21.74
CA MET A 276 9.64 -6.00 -22.91
C MET A 276 8.57 -7.11 -22.95
N ARG A 277 8.30 -7.77 -21.83
CA ARG A 277 7.26 -8.81 -21.70
C ARG A 277 5.85 -8.28 -21.95
N ASN A 278 5.60 -7.01 -21.58
CA ASN A 278 4.30 -6.36 -21.73
C ASN A 278 4.22 -5.46 -22.98
N HIS A 279 5.28 -5.43 -23.79
CA HIS A 279 5.28 -4.70 -25.05
C HIS A 279 4.38 -5.42 -26.06
N ARG A 280 3.41 -4.67 -26.62
CA ARG A 280 2.58 -5.14 -27.72
C ARG A 280 3.25 -4.73 -29.02
N PRO A 281 3.80 -5.65 -29.82
CA PRO A 281 4.41 -5.32 -31.10
C PRO A 281 3.41 -4.55 -31.98
N MET A 282 3.85 -3.48 -32.62
CA MET A 282 3.00 -2.71 -33.56
C MET A 282 2.93 -3.35 -34.95
N THR A 283 3.63 -4.48 -35.15
CA THR A 283 3.73 -5.20 -36.43
C THR A 283 3.60 -6.70 -36.19
N ASP A 284 2.97 -7.40 -37.14
CA ASP A 284 2.87 -8.85 -37.15
C ASP A 284 4.12 -9.51 -37.79
N ASN A 285 5.22 -8.76 -37.98
CA ASN A 285 6.45 -9.27 -38.55
C ASN A 285 7.07 -10.34 -37.62
N ALA A 286 7.14 -11.57 -38.11
CA ALA A 286 7.65 -12.72 -37.36
C ALA A 286 9.12 -12.54 -36.92
N ASP A 287 9.96 -11.88 -37.72
CA ASP A 287 11.37 -11.65 -37.41
C ASP A 287 11.53 -10.66 -36.24
N ASP A 288 10.72 -9.60 -36.19
CA ASP A 288 10.76 -8.61 -35.10
C ASP A 288 10.27 -9.23 -33.78
N ILE A 289 9.22 -10.06 -33.85
CA ILE A 289 8.72 -10.83 -32.68
C ILE A 289 9.77 -11.82 -32.20
N ALA A 290 10.46 -12.53 -33.09
CA ALA A 290 11.51 -13.47 -32.73
C ALA A 290 12.70 -12.77 -32.07
N ARG A 291 13.12 -11.60 -32.59
CA ARG A 291 14.20 -10.77 -31.97
C ARG A 291 13.82 -10.31 -30.57
N LEU A 292 12.58 -9.84 -30.36
CA LEU A 292 12.08 -9.43 -29.05
C LEU A 292 12.12 -10.61 -28.07
N ASN A 293 11.60 -11.78 -28.47
CA ASN A 293 11.61 -12.97 -27.64
C ASN A 293 13.02 -13.44 -27.27
N THR A 294 13.95 -13.38 -28.21
CA THR A 294 15.36 -13.70 -27.97
C THR A 294 15.97 -12.74 -26.93
N ALA A 295 15.75 -11.45 -27.09
CA ALA A 295 16.24 -10.43 -26.15
C ALA A 295 15.64 -10.59 -24.74
N ILE A 296 14.35 -10.99 -24.63
CA ILE A 296 13.70 -11.31 -23.35
C ILE A 296 14.42 -12.48 -22.68
N VAL A 297 14.63 -13.60 -23.40
CA VAL A 297 15.30 -14.80 -22.87
C VAL A 297 16.74 -14.51 -22.44
N GLU A 298 17.48 -13.71 -23.19
CA GLU A 298 18.85 -13.32 -22.84
C GLU A 298 18.87 -12.48 -21.56
N LEU A 299 17.97 -11.51 -21.42
CA LEU A 299 17.88 -10.67 -20.24
C LEU A 299 17.43 -11.48 -19.00
N GLU A 300 16.51 -12.44 -19.16
CA GLU A 300 16.11 -13.36 -18.10
C GLU A 300 17.29 -14.21 -17.61
N LYS A 301 18.07 -14.78 -18.54
CA LYS A 301 19.28 -15.52 -18.18
C LYS A 301 20.25 -14.67 -17.38
N LYS A 302 20.50 -13.42 -17.81
CA LYS A 302 21.37 -12.48 -17.09
C LYS A 302 20.88 -12.18 -15.67
N LEU A 303 19.56 -12.05 -15.47
CA LEU A 303 18.97 -11.64 -14.19
C LEU A 303 18.77 -12.78 -13.19
N PHE A 304 18.49 -14.01 -13.66
CA PHE A 304 18.02 -15.12 -12.82
C PHE A 304 18.90 -16.39 -12.89
N GLN A 305 19.83 -16.50 -13.85
CA GLN A 305 20.80 -17.59 -13.81
C GLN A 305 21.99 -17.15 -12.93
N LYS A 306 22.15 -17.87 -11.81
CA LYS A 306 23.32 -17.78 -10.93
C LYS A 306 24.51 -18.49 -11.57
#